data_2e29955335b73ba2d1e83e747151d8c0
#
_entry.id   2e29955335b73ba2d1e83e747151d8c0
#
_cell.length_a   1.000
_cell.length_b   1.000
_cell.length_c   1.000
_cell.angle_alpha   90.00
_cell.angle_beta   90.00
_cell.angle_gamma   90.00
#
_symmetry.space_group_name_H-M   'P 1'
#
loop_
_entity.id
_entity.type
_entity.pdbx_description
1 polymer ?
#
loop_
_entity_poly.entity_id
_entity_poly.type
_entity_poly.pdbx_seq_one_letter_code
_entity_poly.pdbx_strand_id
1 'polypeptide(L)'
;MSKSVVIYGGGIAGATLATQLSKHANVKLVSSLDYFEVPMAMPRVAVQPDYAHQAVMPFHSFLKGVDFIHGKLERFTGEVGHVIGVDGAEHMLEADISILATGSRFPSELIRPTSGSTKERHAAFKSTHSAIESAQKILLVGGGPVGVEMAGEITERFLQKSVVLVESSGEVLKGTSRKTANHAVKVLQQRGVTFMLGERVLSPAPSSSLKAEAGQAKLSSGEVVDYDLIIWCVGGKPNTDYMQQDLAHLLDTRGYIAVEDTFQMKGKSSVFVLGDIAGIDEVKKALYVRGHVKTVTHNVLQILKNPQAKLKSYKPKTNDNMMVVTLGSQTGVSDVPPIGTVKASWFTRMAKAKTMLVPMYRKALGAAAKA
;
A
#
# COMPACT_ATOMS: atom_id res chain seq x y z
N MET A 1 -30.33 -18.08 -10.62
CA MET A 1 -29.77 -16.71 -10.77
C MET A 1 -28.27 -16.78 -10.54
N SER A 2 -27.48 -16.03 -11.31
CA SER A 2 -26.04 -15.95 -11.06
C SER A 2 -25.78 -15.24 -9.74
N LYS A 3 -24.89 -15.81 -8.92
CA LYS A 3 -24.52 -15.25 -7.61
C LYS A 3 -23.77 -13.92 -7.76
N SER A 4 -23.98 -13.01 -6.83
CA SER A 4 -23.43 -11.65 -6.82
C SER A 4 -22.33 -11.49 -5.76
N VAL A 5 -21.27 -10.77 -6.13
CA VAL A 5 -20.16 -10.43 -5.23
C VAL A 5 -19.87 -8.93 -5.36
N VAL A 6 -19.86 -8.21 -4.24
CA VAL A 6 -19.41 -6.82 -4.20
C VAL A 6 -18.07 -6.73 -3.48
N ILE A 7 -17.09 -6.10 -4.12
CA ILE A 7 -15.73 -5.90 -3.58
C ILE A 7 -15.51 -4.40 -3.36
N TYR A 8 -15.19 -4.01 -2.14
CA TYR A 8 -14.90 -2.64 -1.75
C TYR A 8 -13.39 -2.43 -1.59
N GLY A 9 -12.81 -1.66 -2.49
CA GLY A 9 -11.38 -1.34 -2.55
C GLY A 9 -10.65 -1.97 -3.73
N GLY A 10 -10.04 -1.14 -4.58
CA GLY A 10 -9.34 -1.51 -5.82
C GLY A 10 -7.82 -1.74 -5.68
N GLY A 11 -7.32 -1.97 -4.45
CA GLY A 11 -5.91 -2.29 -4.20
C GLY A 11 -5.50 -3.71 -4.61
N ILE A 12 -4.33 -4.16 -4.14
CA ILE A 12 -3.76 -5.49 -4.49
C ILE A 12 -4.79 -6.61 -4.26
N ALA A 13 -5.45 -6.60 -3.10
CA ALA A 13 -6.42 -7.63 -2.76
C ALA A 13 -7.66 -7.57 -3.65
N GLY A 14 -8.34 -6.41 -3.68
CA GLY A 14 -9.63 -6.28 -4.36
C GLY A 14 -9.54 -6.41 -5.88
N ALA A 15 -8.57 -5.76 -6.53
CA ALA A 15 -8.39 -5.88 -7.98
C ALA A 15 -8.07 -7.32 -8.41
N THR A 16 -7.24 -8.03 -7.61
CA THR A 16 -6.93 -9.43 -7.91
C THR A 16 -8.15 -10.33 -7.73
N LEU A 17 -8.92 -10.13 -6.64
CA LEU A 17 -10.17 -10.88 -6.42
C LEU A 17 -11.20 -10.61 -7.51
N ALA A 18 -11.39 -9.34 -7.90
CA ALA A 18 -12.32 -8.96 -8.96
C ALA A 18 -12.00 -9.70 -10.26
N THR A 19 -10.71 -9.72 -10.66
CA THR A 19 -10.24 -10.43 -11.87
C THR A 19 -10.46 -11.96 -11.78
N GLN A 20 -10.30 -12.55 -10.58
CA GLN A 20 -10.45 -14.00 -10.40
C GLN A 20 -11.91 -14.42 -10.30
N LEU A 21 -12.73 -13.67 -9.54
CA LEU A 21 -14.12 -14.04 -9.26
C LEU A 21 -15.07 -13.71 -10.40
N SER A 22 -14.76 -12.74 -11.27
CA SER A 22 -15.62 -12.37 -12.43
C SER A 22 -15.85 -13.52 -13.42
N LYS A 23 -15.04 -14.57 -13.35
CA LYS A 23 -15.21 -15.80 -14.14
C LYS A 23 -16.30 -16.73 -13.58
N HIS A 24 -16.80 -16.47 -12.38
CA HIS A 24 -17.63 -17.39 -11.62
C HIS A 24 -18.88 -16.75 -11.02
N ALA A 25 -18.94 -15.43 -10.95
CA ALA A 25 -20.04 -14.67 -10.35
C ALA A 25 -20.20 -13.30 -11.03
N ASN A 26 -21.33 -12.63 -10.77
CA ASN A 26 -21.50 -11.22 -11.11
C ASN A 26 -20.74 -10.38 -10.11
N VAL A 27 -19.63 -9.79 -10.52
CA VAL A 27 -18.73 -9.03 -9.63
C VAL A 27 -18.89 -7.53 -9.86
N LYS A 28 -19.14 -6.79 -8.77
CA LYS A 28 -18.99 -5.33 -8.71
C LYS A 28 -17.70 -4.99 -7.95
N LEU A 29 -16.91 -4.08 -8.50
CA LEU A 29 -15.76 -3.49 -7.80
C LEU A 29 -16.03 -2.01 -7.53
N VAL A 30 -16.00 -1.63 -6.26
CA VAL A 30 -16.08 -0.24 -5.81
C VAL A 30 -14.69 0.26 -5.45
N SER A 31 -14.26 1.38 -6.02
CA SER A 31 -12.99 2.02 -5.66
C SER A 31 -13.06 3.52 -5.84
N SER A 32 -12.48 4.26 -4.89
CA SER A 32 -12.30 5.72 -4.97
C SER A 32 -11.23 6.16 -5.99
N LEU A 33 -10.50 5.20 -6.57
CA LEU A 33 -9.54 5.39 -7.66
C LEU A 33 -10.06 4.67 -8.90
N ASP A 34 -9.88 5.22 -10.09
CA ASP A 34 -10.22 4.57 -11.35
C ASP A 34 -9.11 3.65 -11.89
N TYR A 35 -8.07 3.39 -11.07
CA TYR A 35 -6.89 2.64 -11.44
C TYR A 35 -6.39 1.73 -10.31
N PHE A 36 -5.64 0.72 -10.72
CA PHE A 36 -4.73 -0.01 -9.84
C PHE A 36 -3.33 0.60 -9.92
N GLU A 37 -2.68 0.71 -8.79
CA GLU A 37 -1.29 1.15 -8.69
C GLU A 37 -0.44 0.09 -8.02
N VAL A 38 0.79 -0.12 -8.51
CA VAL A 38 1.78 -0.99 -7.86
C VAL A 38 2.46 -0.21 -6.73
N PRO A 39 2.12 -0.44 -5.45
CA PRO A 39 2.59 0.42 -4.34
C PRO A 39 4.11 0.44 -4.21
N MET A 40 4.78 -0.66 -4.53
CA MET A 40 6.24 -0.77 -4.44
C MET A 40 6.98 0.08 -5.48
N ALA A 41 6.30 0.52 -6.54
CA ALA A 41 6.89 1.36 -7.56
C ALA A 41 6.91 2.86 -7.20
N MET A 42 6.17 3.26 -6.14
CA MET A 42 5.99 4.65 -5.76
C MET A 42 7.28 5.45 -5.56
N PRO A 43 8.30 4.95 -4.82
CA PRO A 43 9.55 5.68 -4.66
C PRO A 43 10.27 5.94 -6.00
N ARG A 44 10.20 4.96 -6.92
CA ARG A 44 10.76 5.09 -8.27
C ARG A 44 10.00 6.11 -9.11
N VAL A 45 8.67 6.05 -9.11
CA VAL A 45 7.82 6.96 -9.89
C VAL A 45 7.99 8.40 -9.41
N ALA A 46 8.23 8.64 -8.14
CA ALA A 46 8.49 9.96 -7.59
C ALA A 46 9.72 10.65 -8.22
N VAL A 47 10.74 9.89 -8.60
CA VAL A 47 11.97 10.41 -9.24
C VAL A 47 12.04 10.14 -10.75
N GLN A 48 11.15 9.29 -11.27
CA GLN A 48 11.01 8.93 -12.68
C GLN A 48 9.54 8.87 -13.06
N PRO A 49 8.86 10.02 -13.26
CA PRO A 49 7.41 10.08 -13.44
C PRO A 49 6.90 9.28 -14.65
N ASP A 50 7.71 9.12 -15.70
CA ASP A 50 7.34 8.31 -16.87
C ASP A 50 7.15 6.81 -16.52
N TYR A 51 7.76 6.34 -15.43
CA TYR A 51 7.56 4.98 -14.97
C TYR A 51 6.11 4.74 -14.47
N ALA A 52 5.35 5.80 -14.19
CA ALA A 52 3.93 5.72 -13.86
C ALA A 52 3.10 5.04 -14.95
N HIS A 53 3.46 5.19 -16.24
CA HIS A 53 2.75 4.52 -17.34
C HIS A 53 2.79 2.98 -17.25
N GLN A 54 3.77 2.45 -16.52
CA GLN A 54 3.86 1.00 -16.27
C GLN A 54 3.22 0.63 -14.93
N ALA A 55 3.40 1.46 -13.89
CA ALA A 55 3.01 1.17 -12.52
C ALA A 55 1.53 1.49 -12.20
N VAL A 56 0.92 2.40 -12.94
CA VAL A 56 -0.50 2.78 -12.81
C VAL A 56 -1.29 2.19 -13.99
N MET A 57 -2.33 1.46 -13.69
CA MET A 57 -3.14 0.72 -14.67
C MET A 57 -4.61 1.07 -14.50
N PRO A 58 -5.23 1.81 -15.43
CA PRO A 58 -6.66 2.10 -15.37
C PRO A 58 -7.48 0.79 -15.34
N PHE A 59 -8.49 0.70 -14.50
CA PHE A 59 -9.30 -0.52 -14.36
C PHE A 59 -9.94 -0.96 -15.68
N HIS A 60 -10.44 -0.02 -16.49
CA HIS A 60 -11.03 -0.34 -17.79
C HIS A 60 -10.05 -1.05 -18.75
N SER A 61 -8.73 -0.92 -18.52
CA SER A 61 -7.73 -1.53 -19.40
C SER A 61 -7.54 -3.04 -19.18
N PHE A 62 -7.97 -3.57 -18.03
CA PHE A 62 -7.73 -4.99 -17.70
C PHE A 62 -8.91 -5.70 -17.00
N LEU A 63 -9.80 -5.00 -16.30
CA LEU A 63 -10.97 -5.62 -15.69
C LEU A 63 -11.97 -6.02 -16.77
N LYS A 64 -12.17 -7.32 -16.93
CA LYS A 64 -13.16 -7.88 -17.85
C LYS A 64 -14.25 -8.59 -17.08
N GLY A 65 -15.52 -8.34 -17.44
CA GLY A 65 -16.65 -8.96 -16.77
C GLY A 65 -16.85 -8.51 -15.31
N VAL A 66 -16.36 -7.32 -14.98
CA VAL A 66 -16.52 -6.67 -13.67
C VAL A 66 -17.27 -5.36 -13.88
N ASP A 67 -18.34 -5.18 -13.13
CA ASP A 67 -19.08 -3.92 -13.04
C ASP A 67 -18.32 -2.99 -12.10
N PHE A 68 -17.74 -1.90 -12.64
CA PHE A 68 -16.90 -0.99 -11.88
C PHE A 68 -17.68 0.26 -11.46
N ILE A 69 -17.66 0.56 -10.16
CA ILE A 69 -18.22 1.78 -9.59
C ILE A 69 -17.06 2.65 -9.08
N HIS A 70 -16.84 3.79 -9.73
CA HIS A 70 -15.88 4.79 -9.27
C HIS A 70 -16.53 5.59 -8.12
N GLY A 71 -16.26 5.18 -6.89
CA GLY A 71 -16.91 5.74 -5.72
C GLY A 71 -16.27 5.27 -4.42
N LYS A 72 -16.71 5.85 -3.32
CA LYS A 72 -16.22 5.59 -1.97
C LYS A 72 -17.28 4.93 -1.13
N LEU A 73 -16.90 3.86 -0.41
CA LEU A 73 -17.72 3.27 0.63
C LEU A 73 -17.74 4.20 1.84
N GLU A 74 -18.90 4.78 2.14
CA GLU A 74 -19.07 5.73 3.26
C GLU A 74 -19.66 5.06 4.51
N ARG A 75 -20.44 3.99 4.35
CA ARG A 75 -21.06 3.23 5.45
C ARG A 75 -21.23 1.77 5.04
N PHE A 76 -21.02 0.85 5.98
CA PHE A 76 -21.30 -0.56 5.81
C PHE A 76 -22.05 -1.12 7.02
N THR A 77 -23.25 -1.68 6.79
CA THR A 77 -24.12 -2.19 7.87
C THR A 77 -23.86 -3.65 8.24
N GLY A 78 -22.97 -4.32 7.51
CA GLY A 78 -22.77 -5.78 7.58
C GLY A 78 -23.56 -6.56 6.52
N GLU A 79 -24.41 -5.87 5.76
CA GLU A 79 -25.22 -6.43 4.67
C GLU A 79 -25.21 -5.48 3.48
N VAL A 80 -25.46 -4.18 3.73
CA VAL A 80 -25.54 -3.14 2.70
C VAL A 80 -24.33 -2.24 2.77
N GLY A 81 -23.70 -2.00 1.62
CA GLY A 81 -22.70 -0.96 1.45
C GLY A 81 -23.30 0.31 0.85
N HIS A 82 -23.17 1.42 1.55
CA HIS A 82 -23.56 2.75 1.06
C HIS A 82 -22.35 3.38 0.39
N VAL A 83 -22.44 3.63 -0.89
CA VAL A 83 -21.36 4.13 -1.73
C VAL A 83 -21.77 5.46 -2.33
N ILE A 84 -20.88 6.44 -2.28
CA ILE A 84 -21.02 7.70 -3.00
C ILE A 84 -20.10 7.65 -4.21
N GLY A 85 -20.68 7.75 -5.40
CA GLY A 85 -19.97 7.86 -6.66
C GLY A 85 -19.22 9.18 -6.78
N VAL A 86 -18.17 9.23 -7.61
CA VAL A 86 -17.46 10.49 -7.89
C VAL A 86 -18.32 11.53 -8.60
N ASP A 87 -19.42 11.11 -9.20
CA ASP A 87 -20.47 11.93 -9.80
C ASP A 87 -21.54 12.39 -8.79
N GLY A 88 -21.39 12.01 -7.52
CA GLY A 88 -22.34 12.28 -6.44
C GLY A 88 -23.52 11.31 -6.37
N ALA A 89 -23.59 10.30 -7.25
CA ALA A 89 -24.65 9.29 -7.20
C ALA A 89 -24.53 8.41 -5.96
N GLU A 90 -25.65 8.15 -5.30
CA GLU A 90 -25.73 7.24 -4.16
C GLU A 90 -26.07 5.83 -4.63
N HIS A 91 -25.32 4.85 -4.15
CA HIS A 91 -25.55 3.44 -4.42
C HIS A 91 -25.70 2.67 -3.11
N MET A 92 -26.80 1.93 -2.96
CA MET A 92 -26.99 0.95 -1.90
C MET A 92 -26.73 -0.43 -2.50
N LEU A 93 -25.66 -1.07 -2.08
CA LEU A 93 -25.18 -2.32 -2.69
C LEU A 93 -25.39 -3.48 -1.73
N GLU A 94 -26.23 -4.42 -2.13
CA GLU A 94 -26.42 -5.73 -1.50
C GLU A 94 -25.88 -6.82 -2.43
N ALA A 95 -25.36 -7.90 -1.85
CA ALA A 95 -24.84 -9.04 -2.61
C ALA A 95 -24.91 -10.34 -1.79
N ASP A 96 -24.84 -11.49 -2.48
CA ASP A 96 -24.66 -12.79 -1.81
C ASP A 96 -23.36 -12.83 -0.99
N ILE A 97 -22.31 -12.16 -1.47
CA ILE A 97 -21.02 -12.03 -0.77
C ILE A 97 -20.53 -10.57 -0.87
N SER A 98 -20.16 -9.99 0.26
CA SER A 98 -19.44 -8.71 0.35
C SER A 98 -17.97 -8.94 0.74
N ILE A 99 -17.04 -8.22 0.09
CA ILE A 99 -15.61 -8.32 0.36
C ILE A 99 -15.04 -6.94 0.66
N LEU A 100 -14.56 -6.75 1.88
CA LEU A 100 -13.90 -5.51 2.31
C LEU A 100 -12.39 -5.63 2.11
N ALA A 101 -11.82 -4.79 1.25
CA ALA A 101 -10.40 -4.77 0.88
C ALA A 101 -9.88 -3.32 0.75
N THR A 102 -10.39 -2.40 1.57
CA THR A 102 -10.17 -0.95 1.47
C THR A 102 -8.75 -0.50 1.84
N GLY A 103 -7.94 -1.39 2.41
CA GLY A 103 -6.51 -1.15 2.66
C GLY A 103 -6.24 -0.09 3.74
N SER A 104 -5.14 0.64 3.59
CA SER A 104 -4.69 1.65 4.54
C SER A 104 -4.68 3.04 3.91
N ARG A 105 -4.93 4.07 4.71
CA ARG A 105 -4.70 5.47 4.38
C ARG A 105 -3.39 5.96 4.99
N PHE A 106 -2.70 6.84 4.28
CA PHE A 106 -1.44 7.44 4.67
C PHE A 106 -1.58 8.95 4.74
N PRO A 107 -0.78 9.64 5.58
CA PRO A 107 -0.78 11.10 5.60
C PRO A 107 -0.42 11.71 4.25
N SER A 108 0.51 11.10 3.52
CA SER A 108 0.95 11.59 2.21
C SER A 108 0.21 10.90 1.06
N GLU A 109 -0.42 11.68 0.20
CA GLU A 109 -1.04 11.19 -1.03
C GLU A 109 -0.01 10.67 -2.07
N LEU A 110 1.26 11.06 -1.94
CA LEU A 110 2.32 10.44 -2.73
C LEU A 110 2.36 8.93 -2.46
N ILE A 111 2.28 8.53 -1.19
CA ILE A 111 2.34 7.11 -0.78
C ILE A 111 1.08 6.39 -1.20
N ARG A 112 -0.10 6.97 -0.92
CA ARG A 112 -1.39 6.42 -1.33
C ARG A 112 -2.45 7.51 -1.38
N PRO A 113 -2.96 7.85 -2.57
CA PRO A 113 -4.07 8.78 -2.69
C PRO A 113 -5.36 8.18 -2.12
N THR A 114 -6.23 9.05 -1.62
CA THR A 114 -7.52 8.65 -1.05
C THR A 114 -8.62 8.55 -2.11
N SER A 115 -8.50 9.33 -3.20
CA SER A 115 -9.41 9.33 -4.34
C SER A 115 -8.69 9.88 -5.57
N GLY A 116 -9.29 9.75 -6.73
CA GLY A 116 -8.81 10.39 -7.95
C GLY A 116 -8.76 9.48 -9.16
N SER A 117 -8.45 10.11 -10.30
CA SER A 117 -8.32 9.48 -11.59
C SER A 117 -6.86 9.19 -11.97
N THR A 118 -6.70 8.29 -12.93
CA THR A 118 -5.40 8.00 -13.57
C THR A 118 -4.72 9.27 -14.06
N LYS A 119 -5.47 10.20 -14.65
CA LYS A 119 -4.95 11.48 -15.16
C LYS A 119 -4.38 12.35 -14.04
N GLU A 120 -5.14 12.49 -12.95
CA GLU A 120 -4.72 13.24 -11.76
C GLU A 120 -3.50 12.61 -11.12
N ARG A 121 -3.46 11.26 -11.05
CA ARG A 121 -2.31 10.55 -10.48
C ARG A 121 -1.03 10.79 -11.27
N HIS A 122 -1.08 10.74 -12.60
CA HIS A 122 0.06 11.07 -13.46
C HIS A 122 0.50 12.53 -13.29
N ALA A 123 -0.43 13.47 -13.16
CA ALA A 123 -0.12 14.88 -12.89
C ALA A 123 0.54 15.06 -11.52
N ALA A 124 0.03 14.38 -10.48
CA ALA A 124 0.61 14.41 -9.14
C ALA A 124 2.05 13.87 -9.11
N PHE A 125 2.37 12.83 -9.87
CA PHE A 125 3.74 12.35 -9.99
C PHE A 125 4.69 13.33 -10.67
N LYS A 126 4.24 14.01 -11.73
CA LYS A 126 5.03 15.07 -12.38
C LYS A 126 5.28 16.22 -11.41
N SER A 127 4.25 16.66 -10.68
CA SER A 127 4.39 17.70 -9.65
C SER A 127 5.35 17.28 -8.54
N THR A 128 5.24 16.03 -8.05
CA THR A 128 6.17 15.46 -7.07
C THR A 128 7.61 15.48 -7.57
N HIS A 129 7.82 15.03 -8.80
CA HIS A 129 9.16 15.03 -9.41
C HIS A 129 9.74 16.44 -9.48
N SER A 130 8.96 17.43 -9.95
CA SER A 130 9.39 18.83 -10.00
C SER A 130 9.71 19.39 -8.62
N ALA A 131 8.93 19.03 -7.59
CA ALA A 131 9.20 19.42 -6.20
C ALA A 131 10.51 18.81 -5.68
N ILE A 132 10.76 17.52 -5.96
CA ILE A 132 12.03 16.86 -5.63
C ILE A 132 13.18 17.49 -6.40
N GLU A 133 12.99 17.77 -7.69
CA GLU A 133 14.03 18.36 -8.55
C GLU A 133 14.44 19.77 -8.10
N SER A 134 13.49 20.61 -7.71
CA SER A 134 13.76 21.98 -7.26
C SER A 134 14.36 22.08 -5.86
N ALA A 135 13.99 21.17 -4.95
CA ALA A 135 14.48 21.17 -3.56
C ALA A 135 15.98 20.81 -3.48
N GLN A 136 16.75 21.50 -2.65
CA GLN A 136 18.14 21.15 -2.33
C GLN A 136 18.23 20.36 -1.02
N LYS A 137 17.42 20.73 -0.03
CA LYS A 137 17.34 20.08 1.28
C LYS A 137 16.04 19.28 1.40
N ILE A 138 16.12 17.98 1.43
CA ILE A 138 14.95 17.09 1.51
C ILE A 138 14.92 16.41 2.87
N LEU A 139 13.82 16.59 3.59
CA LEU A 139 13.54 15.91 4.85
C LEU A 139 12.57 14.73 4.61
N LEU A 140 13.04 13.52 4.87
CA LEU A 140 12.21 12.31 4.86
C LEU A 140 11.81 11.96 6.30
N VAL A 141 10.53 11.81 6.56
CA VAL A 141 10.02 11.47 7.90
C VAL A 141 9.47 10.05 7.89
N GLY A 142 10.16 9.16 8.60
CA GLY A 142 9.87 7.73 8.72
C GLY A 142 10.93 6.86 8.05
N GLY A 143 11.59 6.01 8.85
CA GLY A 143 12.66 5.08 8.46
C GLY A 143 12.15 3.67 8.10
N GLY A 144 10.85 3.53 7.81
CA GLY A 144 10.29 2.29 7.26
C GLY A 144 10.76 2.02 5.82
N PRO A 145 10.29 0.91 5.20
CA PRO A 145 10.71 0.54 3.84
C PRO A 145 10.52 1.66 2.81
N VAL A 146 9.40 2.40 2.88
CA VAL A 146 9.09 3.48 1.95
C VAL A 146 10.10 4.63 2.06
N GLY A 147 10.40 5.10 3.29
CA GLY A 147 11.35 6.20 3.50
C GLY A 147 12.78 5.83 3.09
N VAL A 148 13.20 4.61 3.42
CA VAL A 148 14.53 4.10 3.05
C VAL A 148 14.65 3.93 1.52
N GLU A 149 13.62 3.42 0.86
CA GLU A 149 13.57 3.29 -0.60
C GLU A 149 13.53 4.67 -1.29
N MET A 150 12.76 5.62 -0.73
CA MET A 150 12.70 7.00 -1.22
C MET A 150 14.08 7.68 -1.12
N ALA A 151 14.78 7.53 0.02
CA ALA A 151 16.14 8.03 0.17
C ALA A 151 17.10 7.44 -0.89
N GLY A 152 16.95 6.13 -1.16
CA GLY A 152 17.76 5.44 -2.18
C GLY A 152 17.50 5.95 -3.60
N GLU A 153 16.24 6.13 -3.98
CA GLU A 153 15.86 6.62 -5.30
C GLU A 153 16.27 8.09 -5.50
N ILE A 154 16.08 8.94 -4.48
CA ILE A 154 16.46 10.36 -4.55
C ILE A 154 17.99 10.49 -4.68
N THR A 155 18.77 9.82 -3.82
CA THR A 155 20.22 9.97 -3.79
C THR A 155 20.92 9.28 -4.97
N GLU A 156 20.29 8.31 -5.62
CA GLU A 156 20.80 7.75 -6.88
C GLU A 156 20.58 8.70 -8.06
N ARG A 157 19.45 9.39 -8.09
CA ARG A 157 19.05 10.26 -9.21
C ARG A 157 19.61 11.67 -9.10
N PHE A 158 19.71 12.20 -7.89
CA PHE A 158 20.05 13.59 -7.60
C PHE A 158 21.24 13.65 -6.61
N LEU A 159 22.44 13.49 -7.12
CA LEU A 159 23.69 13.33 -6.34
C LEU A 159 24.05 14.55 -5.46
N GLN A 160 23.52 15.74 -5.80
CA GLN A 160 23.88 16.98 -5.10
C GLN A 160 22.90 17.38 -3.98
N LYS A 161 21.83 16.61 -3.76
CA LYS A 161 20.83 16.95 -2.76
C LYS A 161 21.24 16.52 -1.36
N SER A 162 20.99 17.38 -0.38
CA SER A 162 21.09 17.05 1.04
C SER A 162 19.81 16.32 1.47
N VAL A 163 19.93 15.09 1.93
CA VAL A 163 18.82 14.28 2.39
C VAL A 163 18.98 13.95 3.87
N VAL A 164 18.01 14.35 4.69
CA VAL A 164 17.90 13.98 6.10
C VAL A 164 16.75 13.01 6.26
N LEU A 165 16.96 11.89 6.93
CA LEU A 165 15.93 10.93 7.29
C LEU A 165 15.75 10.88 8.80
N VAL A 166 14.57 11.27 9.28
CA VAL A 166 14.17 11.25 10.69
C VAL A 166 13.33 10.00 10.95
N GLU A 167 13.70 9.23 11.98
CA GLU A 167 12.97 8.04 12.40
C GLU A 167 12.81 8.02 13.93
N SER A 168 11.57 7.81 14.39
CA SER A 168 11.23 7.84 15.82
C SER A 168 11.76 6.66 16.63
N SER A 169 12.07 5.54 15.98
CA SER A 169 12.77 4.42 16.61
C SER A 169 14.29 4.57 16.48
N GLY A 170 15.03 3.85 17.31
CA GLY A 170 16.50 3.85 17.27
C GLY A 170 17.10 3.13 16.05
N GLU A 171 16.27 2.63 15.14
CA GLU A 171 16.69 1.89 13.94
C GLU A 171 15.72 2.08 12.78
N VAL A 172 16.23 2.05 11.55
CA VAL A 172 15.42 1.98 10.34
C VAL A 172 14.99 0.53 10.07
N LEU A 173 13.99 0.35 9.18
CA LEU A 173 13.52 -0.96 8.72
C LEU A 173 13.15 -1.89 9.88
N LYS A 174 12.48 -1.36 10.91
CA LYS A 174 12.03 -2.12 12.06
C LYS A 174 11.30 -3.41 11.64
N GLY A 175 11.67 -4.52 12.26
CA GLY A 175 11.15 -5.86 11.90
C GLY A 175 12.00 -6.59 10.86
N THR A 176 13.19 -6.07 10.49
CA THR A 176 14.26 -6.80 9.83
C THR A 176 15.38 -7.13 10.81
N SER A 177 16.37 -7.93 10.38
CA SER A 177 17.58 -8.12 11.19
C SER A 177 18.38 -6.82 11.28
N ARG A 178 19.05 -6.61 12.42
CA ARG A 178 19.93 -5.45 12.62
C ARG A 178 21.04 -5.35 11.55
N LYS A 179 21.50 -6.50 11.02
CA LYS A 179 22.48 -6.54 9.92
C LYS A 179 21.91 -5.93 8.63
N THR A 180 20.65 -6.17 8.34
CA THR A 180 19.94 -5.61 7.17
C THR A 180 19.76 -4.10 7.33
N ALA A 181 19.25 -3.65 8.47
CA ALA A 181 19.08 -2.23 8.78
C ALA A 181 20.40 -1.46 8.70
N ASN A 182 21.45 -1.94 9.36
CA ASN A 182 22.78 -1.31 9.35
C ASN A 182 23.41 -1.26 7.96
N HIS A 183 23.18 -2.27 7.12
CA HIS A 183 23.67 -2.23 5.75
C HIS A 183 22.97 -1.16 4.93
N ALA A 184 21.64 -1.03 5.04
CA ALA A 184 20.90 0.05 4.38
C ALA A 184 21.39 1.44 4.81
N VAL A 185 21.55 1.66 6.11
CA VAL A 185 22.08 2.92 6.65
C VAL A 185 23.48 3.21 6.09
N LYS A 186 24.40 2.22 6.14
CA LYS A 186 25.78 2.40 5.61
C LYS A 186 25.79 2.82 4.13
N VAL A 187 25.01 2.15 3.30
CA VAL A 187 24.92 2.46 1.86
C VAL A 187 24.39 3.87 1.62
N LEU A 188 23.33 4.26 2.34
CA LEU A 188 22.72 5.57 2.19
C LEU A 188 23.59 6.70 2.76
N GLN A 189 24.28 6.46 3.88
CA GLN A 189 25.27 7.42 4.42
C GLN A 189 26.42 7.68 3.44
N GLN A 190 26.90 6.65 2.75
CA GLN A 190 27.90 6.80 1.68
C GLN A 190 27.41 7.64 0.49
N ARG A 191 26.08 7.78 0.34
CA ARG A 191 25.43 8.65 -0.65
C ARG A 191 25.00 10.01 -0.07
N GLY A 192 25.46 10.36 1.14
CA GLY A 192 25.20 11.65 1.75
C GLY A 192 23.90 11.76 2.55
N VAL A 193 23.20 10.65 2.84
CA VAL A 193 22.00 10.69 3.69
C VAL A 193 22.43 10.83 5.16
N THR A 194 21.87 11.82 5.83
CA THR A 194 21.99 12.00 7.28
C THR A 194 20.83 11.33 7.98
N PHE A 195 21.09 10.53 9.02
CA PHE A 195 20.05 9.86 9.79
C PHE A 195 19.92 10.48 11.18
N MET A 196 18.69 10.80 11.58
CA MET A 196 18.32 11.24 12.93
C MET A 196 17.39 10.16 13.51
N LEU A 197 17.99 9.23 14.23
CA LEU A 197 17.30 8.06 14.82
C LEU A 197 16.92 8.32 16.27
N GLY A 198 15.78 7.80 16.70
CA GLY A 198 15.21 8.09 18.03
C GLY A 198 14.51 9.44 18.10
N GLU A 199 14.38 10.13 16.96
CA GLU A 199 13.81 11.47 16.84
C GLU A 199 12.44 11.48 16.19
N ARG A 200 11.53 12.29 16.69
CA ARG A 200 10.20 12.53 16.13
C ARG A 200 10.08 13.97 15.66
N VAL A 201 9.54 14.17 14.47
CA VAL A 201 9.13 15.50 14.03
C VAL A 201 7.86 15.91 14.78
N LEU A 202 7.94 16.98 15.55
CA LEU A 202 6.82 17.56 16.32
C LEU A 202 6.07 18.62 15.51
N SER A 203 6.78 19.34 14.64
CA SER A 203 6.26 20.39 13.77
C SER A 203 7.08 20.44 12.48
N PRO A 204 6.47 20.64 11.32
CA PRO A 204 5.03 20.74 11.05
C PRO A 204 4.27 19.44 11.28
N ALA A 205 2.94 19.50 11.29
CA ALA A 205 2.11 18.31 11.26
C ALA A 205 2.19 17.62 9.89
N PRO A 206 1.94 16.29 9.80
CA PRO A 206 1.88 15.59 8.52
C PRO A 206 0.86 16.23 7.57
N SER A 207 1.30 16.47 6.33
CA SER A 207 0.47 17.03 5.26
C SER A 207 0.33 16.04 4.11
N SER A 208 -0.83 16.03 3.47
CA SER A 208 -1.07 15.29 2.23
C SER A 208 -0.41 15.95 1.01
N SER A 209 -0.27 17.26 1.05
CA SER A 209 0.32 18.06 -0.03
C SER A 209 1.84 17.93 -0.04
N LEU A 210 2.39 17.65 -1.22
CA LEU A 210 3.82 17.64 -1.48
C LEU A 210 4.17 18.86 -2.34
N LYS A 211 4.65 19.91 -1.67
CA LYS A 211 5.12 21.15 -2.33
C LYS A 211 6.54 21.43 -1.87
N ALA A 212 7.40 21.87 -2.80
CA ALA A 212 8.69 22.41 -2.45
C ALA A 212 8.46 23.80 -1.82
N GLU A 213 8.59 23.85 -0.51
CA GLU A 213 8.41 25.04 0.29
C GLU A 213 9.38 24.97 1.47
N ALA A 214 10.28 25.96 1.53
CA ALA A 214 11.28 26.03 2.58
C ALA A 214 10.62 26.17 3.96
N GLY A 215 11.12 25.41 4.91
CA GLY A 215 10.59 25.38 6.27
C GLY A 215 11.57 24.83 7.28
N GLN A 216 11.11 24.77 8.51
CA GLN A 216 11.87 24.21 9.64
C GLN A 216 11.05 23.12 10.33
N ALA A 217 11.67 21.98 10.57
CA ALA A 217 11.08 20.90 11.34
C ALA A 217 11.69 20.88 12.76
N LYS A 218 10.82 20.96 13.77
CA LYS A 218 11.23 20.82 15.18
C LYS A 218 11.18 19.36 15.59
N LEU A 219 12.27 18.85 16.11
CA LEU A 219 12.40 17.46 16.58
C LEU A 219 12.11 17.33 18.08
N SER A 220 11.95 16.08 18.52
CA SER A 220 11.69 15.74 19.93
C SER A 220 12.83 16.12 20.89
N SER A 221 14.08 16.14 20.42
CA SER A 221 15.25 16.66 21.15
C SER A 221 15.26 18.18 21.32
N GLY A 222 14.44 18.91 20.55
CA GLY A 222 14.48 20.36 20.42
C GLY A 222 15.35 20.84 19.26
N GLU A 223 16.08 19.95 18.59
CA GLU A 223 16.83 20.29 17.38
C GLU A 223 15.88 20.74 16.27
N VAL A 224 16.37 21.65 15.41
CA VAL A 224 15.62 22.18 14.25
C VAL A 224 16.34 21.80 12.97
N VAL A 225 15.59 21.24 12.03
CA VAL A 225 16.10 20.81 10.70
C VAL A 225 15.47 21.68 9.62
N ASP A 226 16.31 22.40 8.87
CA ASP A 226 15.87 23.15 7.69
C ASP A 226 15.60 22.20 6.52
N TYR A 227 14.54 22.47 5.76
CA TYR A 227 14.23 21.77 4.54
C TYR A 227 13.64 22.69 3.46
N ASP A 228 13.78 22.29 2.19
CA ASP A 228 13.06 22.86 1.06
C ASP A 228 11.86 21.99 0.67
N LEU A 229 11.90 20.71 1.06
CA LEU A 229 10.84 19.75 0.83
C LEU A 229 10.79 18.73 1.99
N ILE A 230 9.60 18.51 2.52
CA ILE A 230 9.34 17.46 3.49
C ILE A 230 8.47 16.35 2.89
N ILE A 231 8.88 15.08 3.02
CA ILE A 231 8.13 13.91 2.54
C ILE A 231 7.79 13.00 3.71
N TRP A 232 6.50 12.86 3.98
CA TRP A 232 6.01 12.01 5.06
C TRP A 232 5.89 10.56 4.61
N CYS A 233 6.81 9.71 5.07
CA CYS A 233 6.86 8.26 4.82
C CYS A 233 6.38 7.43 6.02
N VAL A 234 5.61 8.03 6.92
CA VAL A 234 5.09 7.38 8.13
C VAL A 234 3.95 6.43 7.80
N GLY A 235 3.75 5.44 8.69
CA GLY A 235 2.81 4.34 8.50
C GLY A 235 1.34 4.75 8.34
N GLY A 236 0.62 3.89 7.64
CA GLY A 236 -0.80 4.05 7.40
C GLY A 236 -1.67 3.55 8.55
N LYS A 237 -2.91 4.06 8.60
CA LYS A 237 -4.00 3.54 9.45
C LYS A 237 -4.95 2.71 8.59
N PRO A 238 -5.59 1.65 9.12
CA PRO A 238 -6.60 0.92 8.37
C PRO A 238 -7.73 1.84 7.93
N ASN A 239 -8.19 1.66 6.71
CA ASN A 239 -9.27 2.47 6.14
C ASN A 239 -10.62 1.81 6.44
N THR A 240 -11.15 2.04 7.65
CA THR A 240 -12.33 1.35 8.22
C THR A 240 -13.35 2.30 8.82
N ASP A 241 -13.27 3.60 8.53
CA ASP A 241 -14.16 4.62 9.11
C ASP A 241 -15.64 4.35 8.78
N TYR A 242 -15.92 3.74 7.63
CA TYR A 242 -17.25 3.33 7.20
C TYR A 242 -17.91 2.27 8.10
N MET A 243 -17.18 1.71 9.07
CA MET A 243 -17.68 0.76 10.07
C MET A 243 -18.17 1.44 11.34
N GLN A 244 -17.80 2.71 11.58
CA GLN A 244 -17.95 3.37 12.89
C GLN A 244 -19.40 3.47 13.34
N GLN A 245 -20.34 3.65 12.41
CA GLN A 245 -21.74 3.87 12.76
C GLN A 245 -22.44 2.57 13.19
N ASP A 246 -22.20 1.46 12.51
CA ASP A 246 -23.00 0.24 12.71
C ASP A 246 -22.20 -0.92 13.32
N LEU A 247 -20.90 -0.96 13.07
CA LEU A 247 -20.05 -2.11 13.35
C LEU A 247 -18.77 -1.74 14.12
N ALA A 248 -18.79 -0.63 14.88
CA ALA A 248 -17.64 -0.18 15.67
C ALA A 248 -17.16 -1.25 16.66
N HIS A 249 -18.05 -2.09 17.19
CA HIS A 249 -17.73 -3.18 18.11
C HIS A 249 -16.89 -4.31 17.48
N LEU A 250 -16.78 -4.35 16.14
CA LEU A 250 -15.92 -5.28 15.40
C LEU A 250 -14.53 -4.70 15.08
N LEU A 251 -14.25 -3.46 15.49
CA LEU A 251 -12.95 -2.83 15.33
C LEU A 251 -12.11 -2.99 16.60
N ASP A 252 -10.83 -3.35 16.43
CA ASP A 252 -9.87 -3.28 17.54
C ASP A 252 -9.45 -1.82 17.81
N THR A 253 -8.67 -1.58 18.87
CA THR A 253 -8.20 -0.24 19.27
C THR A 253 -7.33 0.46 18.21
N ARG A 254 -6.83 -0.27 17.22
CA ARG A 254 -6.04 0.24 16.09
C ARG A 254 -6.90 0.42 14.83
N GLY A 255 -8.19 0.04 14.87
CA GLY A 255 -9.14 0.13 13.78
C GLY A 255 -9.12 -1.06 12.81
N TYR A 256 -8.51 -2.20 13.16
CA TYR A 256 -8.61 -3.42 12.35
C TYR A 256 -9.93 -4.16 12.59
N ILE A 257 -10.49 -4.73 11.53
CA ILE A 257 -11.76 -5.46 11.58
C ILE A 257 -11.52 -6.89 12.09
N ALA A 258 -12.28 -7.30 13.09
CA ALA A 258 -12.24 -8.65 13.66
C ALA A 258 -12.69 -9.70 12.62
N VAL A 259 -11.86 -10.71 12.40
CA VAL A 259 -12.11 -11.78 11.43
C VAL A 259 -11.88 -13.15 12.04
N GLU A 260 -12.50 -14.16 11.42
CA GLU A 260 -12.20 -15.57 11.62
C GLU A 260 -10.93 -15.95 10.83
N ASP A 261 -10.37 -17.11 11.07
CA ASP A 261 -9.22 -17.65 10.32
C ASP A 261 -9.53 -17.93 8.84
N THR A 262 -10.81 -17.98 8.48
CA THR A 262 -11.32 -18.08 7.10
C THR A 262 -11.38 -16.74 6.37
N PHE A 263 -11.04 -15.64 7.01
CA PHE A 263 -11.25 -14.25 6.60
C PHE A 263 -12.71 -13.78 6.58
N GLN A 264 -13.66 -14.56 7.10
CA GLN A 264 -15.00 -14.05 7.33
C GLN A 264 -14.97 -13.00 8.44
N MET A 265 -15.76 -11.93 8.31
CA MET A 265 -15.99 -10.98 9.39
C MET A 265 -16.65 -11.73 10.55
N LYS A 266 -16.22 -11.50 11.79
CA LYS A 266 -16.85 -12.15 12.96
C LYS A 266 -18.34 -11.89 13.00
N GLY A 267 -19.12 -12.97 13.13
CA GLY A 267 -20.58 -12.94 13.15
C GLY A 267 -21.27 -12.69 11.81
N LYS A 268 -20.53 -12.63 10.68
CA LYS A 268 -21.09 -12.37 9.34
C LYS A 268 -20.49 -13.36 8.31
N SER A 269 -21.19 -14.45 8.05
CA SER A 269 -20.72 -15.54 7.19
C SER A 269 -20.61 -15.16 5.70
N SER A 270 -21.35 -14.15 5.24
CA SER A 270 -21.34 -13.64 3.86
C SER A 270 -20.37 -12.47 3.62
N VAL A 271 -19.65 -12.00 4.66
CA VAL A 271 -18.73 -10.86 4.56
C VAL A 271 -17.29 -11.32 4.77
N PHE A 272 -16.44 -11.07 3.80
CA PHE A 272 -15.01 -11.34 3.88
C PHE A 272 -14.21 -10.04 4.05
N VAL A 273 -13.13 -10.11 4.82
CA VAL A 273 -12.25 -8.96 5.09
C VAL A 273 -10.80 -9.40 4.92
N LEU A 274 -10.03 -8.71 4.10
CA LEU A 274 -8.64 -9.08 3.86
C LEU A 274 -7.72 -7.90 3.56
N GLY A 275 -6.42 -8.16 3.53
CA GLY A 275 -5.39 -7.14 3.35
C GLY A 275 -5.12 -6.35 4.63
N ASP A 276 -4.82 -5.06 4.47
CA ASP A 276 -4.34 -4.21 5.57
C ASP A 276 -5.38 -3.95 6.66
N ILE A 277 -6.67 -4.12 6.36
CA ILE A 277 -7.77 -3.88 7.32
C ILE A 277 -8.13 -5.08 8.18
N ALA A 278 -7.68 -6.30 7.81
CA ALA A 278 -8.02 -7.52 8.54
C ALA A 278 -7.28 -7.58 9.89
N GLY A 279 -8.01 -7.84 10.97
CA GLY A 279 -7.49 -7.99 12.34
C GLY A 279 -6.84 -9.34 12.57
N ILE A 280 -5.79 -9.66 11.84
CA ILE A 280 -4.98 -10.87 12.00
C ILE A 280 -3.59 -10.51 12.54
N ASP A 281 -3.01 -11.41 13.33
CA ASP A 281 -1.67 -11.24 13.90
C ASP A 281 -0.59 -11.51 12.86
N GLU A 282 -0.44 -10.54 11.94
CA GLU A 282 0.51 -10.57 10.84
C GLU A 282 0.94 -9.16 10.48
N VAL A 283 2.23 -8.96 10.20
CA VAL A 283 2.74 -7.67 9.70
C VAL A 283 2.12 -7.37 8.33
N LYS A 284 1.59 -6.16 8.16
CA LYS A 284 0.91 -5.75 6.92
C LYS A 284 1.91 -5.55 5.79
N LYS A 285 2.14 -6.62 5.01
CA LYS A 285 3.05 -6.63 3.84
C LYS A 285 2.29 -7.08 2.60
N ALA A 286 2.54 -6.42 1.47
CA ALA A 286 1.97 -6.81 0.17
C ALA A 286 2.25 -8.28 -0.22
N LEU A 287 3.36 -8.83 0.27
CA LEU A 287 3.76 -10.24 0.06
C LEU A 287 2.69 -11.22 0.58
N TYR A 288 2.11 -10.94 1.76
CA TYR A 288 1.16 -11.84 2.41
C TYR A 288 -0.24 -11.74 1.81
N VAL A 289 -0.58 -10.60 1.22
CA VAL A 289 -1.88 -10.39 0.54
C VAL A 289 -2.16 -11.48 -0.50
N ARG A 290 -1.13 -12.04 -1.15
CA ARG A 290 -1.31 -13.17 -2.07
C ARG A 290 -1.90 -14.41 -1.39
N GLY A 291 -1.46 -14.68 -0.15
CA GLY A 291 -2.02 -15.76 0.67
C GLY A 291 -3.48 -15.49 1.05
N HIS A 292 -3.79 -14.24 1.46
CA HIS A 292 -5.15 -13.81 1.76
C HIS A 292 -6.07 -14.01 0.55
N VAL A 293 -5.68 -13.47 -0.60
CA VAL A 293 -6.43 -13.61 -1.86
C VAL A 293 -6.68 -15.07 -2.21
N LYS A 294 -5.65 -15.94 -2.12
CA LYS A 294 -5.80 -17.37 -2.41
C LYS A 294 -6.82 -18.05 -1.49
N THR A 295 -6.80 -17.72 -0.19
CA THR A 295 -7.73 -18.28 0.80
C THR A 295 -9.14 -17.75 0.56
N VAL A 296 -9.31 -16.43 0.42
CA VAL A 296 -10.63 -15.81 0.20
C VAL A 296 -11.24 -16.24 -1.13
N THR A 297 -10.47 -16.27 -2.23
CA THR A 297 -10.97 -16.79 -3.51
C THR A 297 -11.51 -18.21 -3.37
N HIS A 298 -10.73 -19.10 -2.72
CA HIS A 298 -11.19 -20.48 -2.48
C HIS A 298 -12.49 -20.50 -1.67
N ASN A 299 -12.55 -19.79 -0.55
CA ASN A 299 -13.68 -19.80 0.35
C ASN A 299 -14.95 -19.22 -0.30
N VAL A 300 -14.83 -18.08 -1.00
CA VAL A 300 -15.93 -17.47 -1.74
C VAL A 300 -16.47 -18.46 -2.78
N LEU A 301 -15.62 -19.09 -3.58
CA LEU A 301 -16.06 -20.06 -4.59
C LEU A 301 -16.73 -21.30 -3.97
N GLN A 302 -16.32 -21.72 -2.77
CA GLN A 302 -17.00 -22.81 -2.06
C GLN A 302 -18.40 -22.38 -1.60
N ILE A 303 -18.55 -21.19 -0.98
CA ILE A 303 -19.85 -20.68 -0.52
C ILE A 303 -20.81 -20.46 -1.71
N LEU A 304 -20.33 -19.93 -2.82
CA LEU A 304 -21.15 -19.72 -4.01
C LEU A 304 -21.75 -21.04 -4.55
N LYS A 305 -21.05 -22.17 -4.37
CA LYS A 305 -21.52 -23.51 -4.75
C LYS A 305 -22.39 -24.15 -3.67
N ASN A 306 -21.97 -24.04 -2.43
CA ASN A 306 -22.66 -24.62 -1.27
C ASN A 306 -22.48 -23.70 -0.05
N PRO A 307 -23.54 -23.02 0.44
CA PRO A 307 -23.45 -22.15 1.62
C PRO A 307 -22.96 -22.83 2.90
N GLN A 308 -23.07 -24.17 3.00
CA GLN A 308 -22.61 -24.98 4.14
C GLN A 308 -21.21 -25.60 3.91
N ALA A 309 -20.49 -25.17 2.88
CA ALA A 309 -19.18 -25.72 2.58
C ALA A 309 -18.16 -25.48 3.71
N LYS A 310 -17.34 -26.48 3.98
CA LYS A 310 -16.19 -26.31 4.89
C LYS A 310 -15.17 -25.38 4.26
N LEU A 311 -14.84 -24.29 4.97
CA LEU A 311 -13.93 -23.27 4.51
C LEU A 311 -12.48 -23.58 4.90
N LYS A 312 -11.57 -23.01 4.13
CA LYS A 312 -10.13 -23.10 4.36
C LYS A 312 -9.70 -22.02 5.33
N SER A 313 -8.96 -22.44 6.39
CA SER A 313 -8.31 -21.54 7.32
C SER A 313 -6.98 -21.00 6.75
N TYR A 314 -6.68 -19.74 7.08
CA TYR A 314 -5.39 -19.11 6.84
C TYR A 314 -4.53 -19.18 8.09
N LYS A 315 -3.23 -19.42 7.90
CA LYS A 315 -2.25 -19.37 8.99
C LYS A 315 -1.39 -18.11 8.84
N PRO A 316 -1.51 -17.13 9.75
CA PRO A 316 -0.73 -15.89 9.72
C PRO A 316 0.78 -16.15 9.79
N LYS A 317 1.55 -15.25 9.17
CA LYS A 317 3.03 -15.28 9.20
C LYS A 317 3.53 -14.36 10.31
N THR A 318 3.65 -14.88 11.53
CA THR A 318 3.97 -14.10 12.74
C THR A 318 5.47 -13.81 12.92
N ASN A 319 6.35 -14.69 12.43
CA ASN A 319 7.80 -14.61 12.63
C ASN A 319 8.59 -14.50 11.32
N ASP A 320 8.02 -13.84 10.32
CA ASP A 320 8.64 -13.72 9.01
C ASP A 320 9.23 -12.32 8.82
N ASN A 321 10.55 -12.24 8.88
CA ASN A 321 11.31 -10.99 8.64
C ASN A 321 11.56 -10.76 7.13
N MET A 322 10.96 -11.56 6.24
CA MET A 322 11.16 -11.46 4.80
C MET A 322 10.94 -10.02 4.33
N MET A 323 11.98 -9.40 3.82
CA MET A 323 11.92 -8.04 3.27
C MET A 323 12.96 -7.88 2.15
N VAL A 324 12.55 -7.24 1.06
CA VAL A 324 13.43 -6.84 -0.04
C VAL A 324 13.35 -5.33 -0.15
N VAL A 325 14.41 -4.62 0.20
CA VAL A 325 14.48 -3.15 0.23
C VAL A 325 15.42 -2.67 -0.86
N THR A 326 14.92 -1.81 -1.73
CA THR A 326 15.72 -1.19 -2.79
C THR A 326 16.38 0.08 -2.25
N LEU A 327 17.61 0.31 -2.67
CA LEU A 327 18.37 1.51 -2.35
C LEU A 327 18.74 2.20 -3.68
N GLY A 328 17.70 2.49 -4.48
CA GLY A 328 17.81 2.88 -5.88
C GLY A 328 17.66 1.69 -6.84
N SER A 329 17.94 1.91 -8.13
CA SER A 329 17.70 0.94 -9.21
C SER A 329 18.70 -0.21 -9.26
N GLN A 330 19.91 -0.01 -8.74
CA GLN A 330 21.03 -0.94 -8.87
C GLN A 330 21.40 -1.64 -7.56
N THR A 331 21.01 -1.07 -6.42
CA THR A 331 21.47 -1.50 -5.10
C THR A 331 20.29 -1.83 -4.20
N GLY A 332 20.54 -2.68 -3.20
CA GLY A 332 19.55 -2.96 -2.17
C GLY A 332 20.04 -4.02 -1.20
N VAL A 333 19.20 -4.31 -0.23
CA VAL A 333 19.44 -5.33 0.79
C VAL A 333 18.17 -6.12 1.02
N SER A 334 18.32 -7.40 1.30
CA SER A 334 17.17 -8.26 1.58
C SER A 334 17.38 -9.00 2.90
N ASP A 335 16.29 -9.24 3.61
CA ASP A 335 16.24 -10.17 4.72
C ASP A 335 15.41 -11.37 4.27
N VAL A 336 16.01 -12.55 4.18
CA VAL A 336 15.40 -13.73 3.56
C VAL A 336 15.51 -14.93 4.51
N PRO A 337 14.48 -15.24 5.30
CA PRO A 337 14.50 -16.43 6.16
C PRO A 337 14.62 -17.75 5.37
N PRO A 338 15.40 -18.73 5.81
CA PRO A 338 16.30 -18.73 6.98
C PRO A 338 17.71 -18.17 6.70
N ILE A 339 17.99 -17.69 5.48
CA ILE A 339 19.32 -17.25 5.04
C ILE A 339 19.78 -15.99 5.80
N GLY A 340 18.81 -15.14 6.21
CA GLY A 340 19.07 -13.85 6.86
C GLY A 340 19.42 -12.75 5.86
N THR A 341 20.35 -11.85 6.24
CA THR A 341 20.72 -10.69 5.43
C THR A 341 21.46 -11.06 4.15
N VAL A 342 20.87 -10.71 3.01
CA VAL A 342 21.49 -10.81 1.68
C VAL A 342 21.88 -9.41 1.21
N LYS A 343 23.18 -9.14 1.16
CA LYS A 343 23.78 -7.85 0.74
C LYS A 343 24.09 -7.80 -0.76
N ALA A 344 23.92 -8.92 -1.46
CA ALA A 344 24.21 -9.01 -2.89
C ALA A 344 23.21 -8.17 -3.68
N SER A 345 23.64 -7.01 -4.17
CA SER A 345 22.80 -6.06 -4.91
C SER A 345 22.14 -6.68 -6.14
N TRP A 346 22.83 -7.61 -6.82
CA TRP A 346 22.25 -8.32 -7.97
C TRP A 346 20.99 -9.10 -7.58
N PHE A 347 20.95 -9.69 -6.38
CA PHE A 347 19.77 -10.41 -5.89
C PHE A 347 18.58 -9.46 -5.70
N THR A 348 18.78 -8.36 -4.94
CA THR A 348 17.73 -7.35 -4.72
C THR A 348 17.28 -6.70 -6.04
N ARG A 349 18.24 -6.47 -6.96
CA ARG A 349 17.94 -5.93 -8.29
C ARG A 349 17.03 -6.88 -9.08
N MET A 350 17.33 -8.17 -9.12
CA MET A 350 16.48 -9.16 -9.80
C MET A 350 15.13 -9.34 -9.11
N ALA A 351 15.14 -9.41 -7.78
CA ALA A 351 13.93 -9.67 -7.01
C ALA A 351 12.93 -8.49 -7.02
N LYS A 352 13.42 -7.24 -7.02
CA LYS A 352 12.56 -6.04 -6.92
C LYS A 352 13.06 -4.84 -7.72
N ALA A 353 14.33 -4.41 -7.54
CA ALA A 353 14.77 -3.08 -7.93
C ALA A 353 14.71 -2.84 -9.46
N LYS A 354 14.92 -3.85 -10.29
CA LYS A 354 14.85 -3.72 -11.75
C LYS A 354 13.48 -3.28 -12.25
N THR A 355 12.41 -3.83 -11.68
CA THR A 355 11.03 -3.67 -12.21
C THR A 355 10.03 -3.24 -11.17
N MET A 356 10.42 -3.03 -9.91
CA MET A 356 9.54 -2.72 -8.78
C MET A 356 8.30 -3.63 -8.71
N LEU A 357 8.45 -4.88 -9.14
CA LEU A 357 7.42 -5.92 -9.24
C LEU A 357 6.27 -5.61 -10.23
N VAL A 358 6.37 -4.57 -11.03
CA VAL A 358 5.31 -4.15 -11.96
C VAL A 358 4.88 -5.28 -12.91
N PRO A 359 5.80 -6.02 -13.60
CA PRO A 359 5.39 -7.10 -14.51
C PRO A 359 4.65 -8.22 -13.79
N MET A 360 5.00 -8.51 -12.54
CA MET A 360 4.33 -9.52 -11.73
C MET A 360 2.85 -9.16 -11.48
N TYR A 361 2.58 -7.90 -11.09
CA TYR A 361 1.20 -7.44 -10.88
C TYR A 361 0.42 -7.33 -12.17
N ARG A 362 1.04 -6.82 -13.25
CA ARG A 362 0.41 -6.80 -14.57
C ARG A 362 -0.04 -8.19 -15.01
N LYS A 363 0.83 -9.18 -14.89
CA LYS A 363 0.51 -10.59 -15.18
C LYS A 363 -0.61 -11.13 -14.29
N ALA A 364 -0.56 -10.87 -12.99
CA ALA A 364 -1.56 -11.34 -12.03
C ALA A 364 -2.96 -10.77 -12.30
N LEU A 365 -3.04 -9.54 -12.81
CA LEU A 365 -4.27 -8.83 -13.15
C LEU A 365 -4.72 -9.09 -14.61
N GLY A 366 -3.94 -9.80 -15.41
CA GLY A 366 -4.23 -9.98 -16.83
C GLY A 366 -4.10 -8.70 -17.66
N ALA A 367 -3.40 -7.70 -17.13
CA ALA A 367 -3.09 -6.46 -17.86
C ALA A 367 -2.01 -6.75 -18.91
N ALA A 368 -2.23 -6.31 -20.16
CA ALA A 368 -1.24 -6.47 -21.22
C ALA A 368 0.12 -5.89 -20.81
N ALA A 369 1.21 -6.55 -21.19
CA ALA A 369 2.52 -5.94 -21.13
C ALA A 369 2.48 -4.71 -22.05
N LYS A 370 2.78 -3.51 -21.51
CA LYS A 370 3.13 -2.39 -22.39
C LYS A 370 4.53 -2.67 -22.91
N ALA A 371 4.66 -2.72 -24.23
CA ALA A 371 5.91 -2.80 -24.94
C ALA A 371 6.84 -1.65 -24.53
#